data_445858fc9ff8b601f61096e8312e95e8
#
_entry.id   445858fc9ff8b601f61096e8312e95e8
#
_cell.length_a   1.000
_cell.length_b   1.000
_cell.length_c   1.000
_cell.angle_alpha   90.00
_cell.angle_beta   90.00
_cell.angle_gamma   90.00
#
_symmetry.space_group_name_H-M   'P 1'
#
loop_
_entity.id
_entity.type
_entity.pdbx_description
1 polymer ?
#
loop_
_entity_poly.entity_id
_entity_poly.type
_entity_poly.pdbx_seq_one_letter_code
_entity_poly.pdbx_strand_id
1 'polypeptide(L)'
;MDDLVPYPSRIVVDANTIVSATLSDGLVQELLLVTEHDCYAPAFLREEIEKYEPMLRERSRLSEDELDALLGRLFRRIAFLSAERTVQDHDRAEIVMRAIDPKGALYVAAAFELDAAIWSMDDGLSEQSVVPCLRNSAMVARVRRG
;
A
#
# COMPACT_ATOMS: atom_id res chain seq x y z
N MET A 1 13.51 -20.66 -15.99
CA MET A 1 12.85 -21.06 -14.78
C MET A 1 12.62 -19.88 -13.85
N ASP A 2 11.51 -19.84 -13.25
CA ASP A 2 11.19 -18.76 -12.37
C ASP A 2 11.52 -19.14 -10.93
N ASP A 3 12.59 -18.56 -10.38
CA ASP A 3 13.02 -18.81 -9.02
C ASP A 3 12.25 -17.98 -7.99
N LEU A 4 11.28 -17.18 -8.46
CA LEU A 4 10.50 -16.37 -7.56
C LEU A 4 9.53 -17.23 -6.78
N VAL A 5 9.52 -17.02 -5.48
CA VAL A 5 8.46 -17.56 -4.63
C VAL A 5 7.13 -17.01 -5.15
N PRO A 6 6.10 -17.86 -5.37
CA PRO A 6 4.81 -17.33 -5.79
C PRO A 6 4.27 -16.38 -4.73
N TYR A 7 4.07 -15.14 -5.13
CA TYR A 7 3.42 -14.18 -4.25
C TYR A 7 1.93 -14.16 -4.54
N PRO A 8 1.12 -13.80 -3.56
CA PRO A 8 -0.31 -13.58 -3.80
C PRO A 8 -0.51 -12.57 -4.93
N SER A 9 -1.55 -12.78 -5.73
CA SER A 9 -1.93 -11.83 -6.78
C SER A 9 -2.52 -10.55 -6.18
N ARG A 10 -2.91 -10.59 -4.91
CA ARG A 10 -3.49 -9.45 -4.18
C ARG A 10 -2.41 -8.74 -3.39
N ILE A 11 -2.42 -7.41 -3.50
CA ILE A 11 -1.44 -6.55 -2.84
C ILE A 11 -2.18 -5.53 -2.00
N VAL A 12 -1.79 -5.40 -0.74
CA VAL A 12 -2.27 -4.31 0.12
C VAL A 12 -1.27 -3.15 0.00
N VAL A 13 -1.79 -1.97 -0.33
CA VAL A 13 -1.00 -0.75 -0.50
C VAL A 13 -1.11 0.09 0.75
N ASP A 14 -0.01 0.62 1.27
CA ASP A 14 -0.05 1.50 2.43
C ASP A 14 -0.03 2.99 2.04
N ALA A 15 -0.26 3.86 3.03
CA ALA A 15 -0.30 5.30 2.79
C ALA A 15 1.02 5.84 2.27
N ASN A 16 2.16 5.32 2.74
CA ASN A 16 3.46 5.78 2.28
C ASN A 16 3.68 5.55 0.79
N THR A 17 3.13 4.48 0.25
CA THR A 17 3.20 4.21 -1.18
C THR A 17 2.45 5.28 -1.98
N ILE A 18 1.27 5.67 -1.51
CA ILE A 18 0.49 6.74 -2.16
C ILE A 18 1.21 8.08 -2.05
N VAL A 19 1.75 8.41 -0.87
CA VAL A 19 2.50 9.65 -0.66
C VAL A 19 3.70 9.71 -1.60
N SER A 20 4.46 8.63 -1.71
CA SER A 20 5.60 8.57 -2.64
C SER A 20 5.18 8.78 -4.08
N ALA A 21 4.07 8.19 -4.49
CA ALA A 21 3.55 8.33 -5.84
C ALA A 21 3.17 9.78 -6.19
N THR A 22 2.77 10.57 -5.18
CA THR A 22 2.36 11.96 -5.41
C THR A 22 3.50 12.96 -5.32
N LEU A 23 4.52 12.67 -4.50
CA LEU A 23 5.58 13.66 -4.23
C LEU A 23 6.64 13.74 -5.31
N SER A 24 7.22 12.64 -5.71
CA SER A 24 8.35 12.73 -6.64
C SER A 24 8.68 11.43 -7.32
N ASP A 25 8.12 10.34 -6.87
CA ASP A 25 8.56 9.06 -7.36
C ASP A 25 7.67 8.57 -8.50
N GLY A 26 8.04 9.01 -9.72
CA GLY A 26 7.37 8.56 -10.93
C GLY A 26 7.36 7.05 -11.08
N LEU A 27 8.37 6.37 -10.50
CA LEU A 27 8.42 4.91 -10.52
C LEU A 27 7.25 4.30 -9.75
N VAL A 28 7.02 4.77 -8.51
CA VAL A 28 5.93 4.24 -7.68
C VAL A 28 4.58 4.53 -8.33
N GLN A 29 4.41 5.74 -8.86
CA GLN A 29 3.19 6.13 -9.57
C GLN A 29 2.94 5.19 -10.76
N GLU A 30 3.96 4.98 -11.59
CA GLU A 30 3.85 4.11 -12.75
C GLU A 30 3.56 2.66 -12.35
N LEU A 31 4.26 2.15 -11.35
CA LEU A 31 4.05 0.79 -10.87
C LEU A 31 2.60 0.56 -10.43
N LEU A 32 2.04 1.50 -9.68
CA LEU A 32 0.66 1.37 -9.20
C LEU A 32 -0.34 1.40 -10.36
N LEU A 33 -0.08 2.22 -11.37
CA LEU A 33 -0.97 2.36 -12.52
C LEU A 33 -0.89 1.19 -13.50
N VAL A 34 0.25 0.49 -13.58
CA VAL A 34 0.43 -0.56 -14.59
C VAL A 34 0.45 -1.99 -14.02
N THR A 35 0.52 -2.15 -12.72
CA THR A 35 0.60 -3.49 -12.12
C THR A 35 -0.62 -4.33 -12.46
N GLU A 36 -0.40 -5.62 -12.72
CA GLU A 36 -1.48 -6.57 -12.93
C GLU A 36 -2.05 -7.12 -11.62
N HIS A 37 -1.38 -6.83 -10.49
CA HIS A 37 -1.89 -7.23 -9.19
C HIS A 37 -3.17 -6.47 -8.85
N ASP A 38 -4.07 -7.16 -8.17
CA ASP A 38 -5.23 -6.48 -7.58
C ASP A 38 -4.78 -5.74 -6.33
N CYS A 39 -4.97 -4.44 -6.31
CA CYS A 39 -4.54 -3.58 -5.22
C CYS A 39 -5.69 -3.30 -4.27
N TYR A 40 -5.41 -3.42 -2.98
CA TYR A 40 -6.39 -3.23 -1.90
C TYR A 40 -5.80 -2.36 -0.81
N ALA A 41 -6.65 -1.75 -0.02
CA ALA A 41 -6.24 -1.06 1.20
C ALA A 41 -7.39 -1.04 2.18
N PRO A 42 -7.12 -0.93 3.49
CA PRO A 42 -8.20 -0.67 4.44
C PRO A 42 -8.78 0.72 4.17
N ALA A 43 -10.06 0.92 4.47
CA ALA A 43 -10.72 2.21 4.31
C ALA A 43 -9.97 3.33 5.05
N PHE A 44 -9.28 3.00 6.11
CA PHE A 44 -8.44 3.90 6.90
C PHE A 44 -7.38 4.62 6.05
N LEU A 45 -6.94 4.03 4.93
CA LEU A 45 -5.97 4.67 4.05
C LEU A 45 -6.43 6.07 3.62
N ARG A 46 -7.70 6.22 3.28
CA ARG A 46 -8.24 7.52 2.85
C ARG A 46 -8.10 8.57 3.94
N GLU A 47 -8.37 8.18 5.18
CA GLU A 47 -8.23 9.09 6.33
C GLU A 47 -6.77 9.49 6.53
N GLU A 48 -5.85 8.56 6.36
CA GLU A 48 -4.42 8.87 6.45
C GLU A 48 -3.98 9.84 5.36
N ILE A 49 -4.43 9.62 4.13
CA ILE A 49 -4.07 10.51 3.03
C ILE A 49 -4.64 11.90 3.25
N GLU A 50 -5.85 12.02 3.80
CA GLU A 50 -6.41 13.33 4.14
C GLU A 50 -5.52 14.10 5.12
N LYS A 51 -4.91 13.41 6.07
CA LYS A 51 -3.96 14.03 7.01
C LYS A 51 -2.71 14.54 6.32
N TYR A 52 -2.28 13.88 5.25
CA TYR A 52 -1.09 14.28 4.50
C TYR A 52 -1.37 15.33 3.42
N GLU A 53 -2.64 15.59 3.08
CA GLU A 53 -2.98 16.51 1.99
C GLU A 53 -2.33 17.89 2.09
N PRO A 54 -2.30 18.57 3.27
CA PRO A 54 -1.62 19.86 3.35
C PRO A 54 -0.16 19.79 2.93
N MET A 55 0.55 18.75 3.36
CA MET A 55 1.94 18.54 2.98
C MET A 55 2.07 18.20 1.50
N LEU A 56 1.16 17.40 0.97
CA LEU A 56 1.16 17.05 -0.45
C LEU A 56 0.92 18.28 -1.33
N ARG A 57 0.00 19.16 -0.92
CA ARG A 57 -0.27 20.40 -1.65
C ARG A 57 0.94 21.34 -1.64
N GLU A 58 1.65 21.37 -0.54
CA GLU A 58 2.83 22.22 -0.40
C GLU A 58 4.04 21.66 -1.13
N ARG A 59 4.29 20.36 -1.04
CA ARG A 59 5.52 19.74 -1.52
C ARG A 59 5.43 19.12 -2.91
N SER A 60 4.25 18.72 -3.36
CA SER A 60 4.12 18.23 -4.72
C SER A 60 4.28 19.41 -5.67
N ARG A 61 4.80 19.16 -6.85
CA ARG A 61 4.95 20.19 -7.87
C ARG A 61 3.70 20.32 -8.73
N LEU A 62 2.61 19.73 -8.27
CA LEU A 62 1.35 19.71 -8.98
C LEU A 62 0.46 20.86 -8.52
N SER A 63 -0.38 21.36 -9.42
CA SER A 63 -1.47 22.24 -9.04
C SER A 63 -2.50 21.45 -8.24
N GLU A 64 -3.44 22.15 -7.60
CA GLU A 64 -4.53 21.48 -6.85
C GLU A 64 -5.32 20.54 -7.75
N ASP A 65 -5.66 20.99 -8.95
CA ASP A 65 -6.42 20.15 -9.89
C ASP A 65 -5.62 18.93 -10.35
N GLU A 66 -4.33 19.11 -10.60
CA GLU A 66 -3.45 18.01 -10.97
C GLU A 66 -3.31 16.98 -9.84
N LEU A 67 -3.16 17.46 -8.60
CA LEU A 67 -3.06 16.58 -7.44
C LEU A 67 -4.36 15.80 -7.23
N ASP A 68 -5.50 16.49 -7.29
CA ASP A 68 -6.81 15.84 -7.14
C ASP A 68 -7.01 14.78 -8.24
N ALA A 69 -6.63 15.10 -9.47
CA ALA A 69 -6.75 14.17 -10.59
C ALA A 69 -5.86 12.95 -10.40
N LEU A 70 -4.62 13.15 -9.94
CA LEU A 70 -3.69 12.05 -9.69
C LEU A 70 -4.18 11.14 -8.56
N LEU A 71 -4.57 11.72 -7.43
CA LEU A 71 -5.11 10.94 -6.31
C LEU A 71 -6.35 10.15 -6.74
N GLY A 72 -7.22 10.76 -7.54
CA GLY A 72 -8.38 10.06 -8.09
C GLY A 72 -8.01 8.85 -8.94
N ARG A 73 -6.97 8.99 -9.77
CA ARG A 73 -6.50 7.86 -10.60
C ARG A 73 -5.88 6.75 -9.76
N LEU A 74 -5.07 7.12 -8.75
CA LEU A 74 -4.45 6.14 -7.87
C LEU A 74 -5.51 5.40 -7.05
N PHE A 75 -6.48 6.11 -6.50
CA PHE A 75 -7.55 5.49 -5.71
C PHE A 75 -8.44 4.58 -6.55
N ARG A 76 -8.61 4.85 -7.84
CA ARG A 76 -9.38 3.96 -8.71
C ARG A 76 -8.70 2.61 -8.93
N ARG A 77 -7.38 2.54 -8.68
CA ARG A 77 -6.65 1.28 -8.76
C ARG A 77 -6.77 0.44 -7.49
N ILE A 78 -7.38 0.98 -6.45
CA ILE A 78 -7.42 0.36 -5.12
C ILE A 78 -8.85 0.04 -4.76
N ALA A 79 -9.09 -1.23 -4.37
CA ALA A 79 -10.36 -1.63 -3.76
C ALA A 79 -10.21 -1.48 -2.24
N PHE A 80 -11.10 -0.72 -1.62
CA PHE A 80 -11.03 -0.45 -0.20
C PHE A 80 -11.83 -1.45 0.60
N LEU A 81 -11.23 -1.97 1.67
CA LEU A 81 -11.90 -2.85 2.61
C LEU A 81 -12.51 -2.05 3.74
N SER A 82 -13.77 -2.33 4.05
CA SER A 82 -14.43 -1.72 5.19
C SER A 82 -13.77 -2.15 6.51
N ALA A 83 -13.94 -1.34 7.54
CA ALA A 83 -13.44 -1.70 8.87
C ALA A 83 -14.01 -3.03 9.36
N GLU A 84 -15.25 -3.33 9.02
CA GLU A 84 -15.91 -4.58 9.41
C GLU A 84 -15.19 -5.81 8.87
N ARG A 85 -14.66 -5.73 7.67
CA ARG A 85 -13.95 -6.84 7.04
C ARG A 85 -12.59 -7.11 7.67
N THR A 86 -11.96 -6.10 8.23
CA THR A 86 -10.62 -6.23 8.83
C THR A 86 -10.68 -6.52 10.32
N VAL A 87 -11.82 -6.36 10.97
CA VAL A 87 -11.95 -6.47 12.42
C VAL A 87 -11.59 -7.86 12.96
N GLN A 88 -11.89 -8.91 12.20
CA GLN A 88 -11.61 -10.28 12.64
C GLN A 88 -10.12 -10.54 12.80
N ASP A 89 -9.29 -9.93 11.98
CA ASP A 89 -7.85 -10.15 11.99
C ASP A 89 -7.10 -9.00 12.69
N HIS A 90 -7.84 -8.02 13.19
CA HIS A 90 -7.23 -6.84 13.82
C HIS A 90 -6.42 -7.19 15.06
N ASP A 91 -6.96 -8.02 15.94
CA ASP A 91 -6.27 -8.41 17.18
C ASP A 91 -4.99 -9.17 16.87
N ARG A 92 -5.04 -10.09 15.91
CA ARG A 92 -3.88 -10.84 15.47
C ARG A 92 -2.82 -9.92 14.86
N ALA A 93 -3.25 -8.99 14.03
CA ALA A 93 -2.36 -8.01 13.40
C ALA A 93 -1.73 -7.08 14.44
N GLU A 94 -2.50 -6.68 15.44
CA GLU A 94 -2.03 -5.85 16.53
C GLU A 94 -0.93 -6.53 17.32
N ILE A 95 -1.07 -7.84 17.59
CA ILE A 95 -0.02 -8.61 18.26
C ILE A 95 1.25 -8.63 17.41
N VAL A 96 1.13 -8.85 16.11
CA VAL A 96 2.29 -8.88 15.21
C VAL A 96 3.02 -7.54 15.20
N MET A 97 2.27 -6.43 15.20
CA MET A 97 2.86 -5.09 15.07
C MET A 97 3.13 -4.37 16.38
N ARG A 98 2.74 -4.95 17.51
CA ARG A 98 2.80 -4.27 18.81
C ARG A 98 4.18 -3.74 19.16
N ALA A 99 5.22 -4.54 18.91
CA ALA A 99 6.59 -4.17 19.23
C ALA A 99 7.30 -3.43 18.10
N ILE A 100 6.66 -3.29 16.94
CA ILE A 100 7.27 -2.69 15.74
C ILE A 100 6.65 -1.32 15.50
N ASP A 101 5.42 -1.30 15.02
CA ASP A 101 4.67 -0.06 14.75
C ASP A 101 3.17 -0.37 14.77
N PRO A 102 2.47 -0.01 15.84
CA PRO A 102 1.03 -0.28 15.95
C PRO A 102 0.20 0.30 14.81
N LYS A 103 0.65 1.38 14.18
CA LYS A 103 -0.07 2.00 13.05
C LYS A 103 -0.16 1.09 11.84
N GLY A 104 0.76 0.16 11.71
CA GLY A 104 0.75 -0.80 10.61
C GLY A 104 -0.28 -1.92 10.76
N ALA A 105 -0.89 -2.06 11.93
CA ALA A 105 -1.78 -3.18 12.21
C ALA A 105 -2.96 -3.30 11.26
N LEU A 106 -3.54 -2.18 10.83
CA LEU A 106 -4.68 -2.21 9.90
C LEU A 106 -4.28 -2.75 8.53
N TYR A 107 -3.07 -2.46 8.08
CA TYR A 107 -2.56 -2.98 6.80
C TYR A 107 -2.27 -4.47 6.89
N VAL A 108 -1.70 -4.91 8.01
CA VAL A 108 -1.46 -6.35 8.26
C VAL A 108 -2.80 -7.10 8.36
N ALA A 109 -3.79 -6.52 9.03
CA ALA A 109 -5.14 -7.10 9.14
C ALA A 109 -5.78 -7.27 7.75
N ALA A 110 -5.68 -6.26 6.90
CA ALA A 110 -6.18 -6.35 5.53
C ALA A 110 -5.48 -7.46 4.74
N ALA A 111 -4.16 -7.60 4.91
CA ALA A 111 -3.39 -8.64 4.25
C ALA A 111 -3.80 -10.04 4.73
N PHE A 112 -4.08 -10.21 6.02
CA PHE A 112 -4.61 -11.47 6.54
C PHE A 112 -5.97 -11.79 5.92
N GLU A 113 -6.89 -10.84 5.90
CA GLU A 113 -8.23 -11.03 5.36
C GLU A 113 -8.22 -11.49 3.90
N LEU A 114 -7.28 -10.95 3.12
CA LEU A 114 -7.21 -11.17 1.68
C LEU A 114 -6.21 -12.25 1.29
N ASP A 115 -5.43 -12.77 2.23
CA ASP A 115 -4.28 -13.61 1.95
C ASP A 115 -3.36 -12.90 0.93
N ALA A 116 -3.01 -11.67 1.24
CA ALA A 116 -2.29 -10.77 0.36
C ALA A 116 -0.89 -10.49 0.87
N ALA A 117 -0.03 -9.96 -0.01
CA ALA A 117 1.22 -9.33 0.40
C ALA A 117 0.98 -7.82 0.60
N ILE A 118 1.89 -7.17 1.30
CA ILE A 118 1.87 -5.70 1.48
C ILE A 118 2.94 -5.09 0.59
N TRP A 119 2.59 -4.04 -0.14
CA TRP A 119 3.57 -3.24 -0.87
C TRP A 119 3.87 -1.98 -0.08
N SER A 120 5.07 -1.90 0.48
CA SER A 120 5.46 -0.79 1.33
C SER A 120 6.97 -0.61 1.34
N MET A 121 7.40 0.63 1.51
CA MET A 121 8.78 0.97 1.82
C MET A 121 8.98 1.30 3.30
N ASP A 122 7.94 1.13 4.10
CA ASP A 122 8.01 1.32 5.55
C ASP A 122 8.81 0.20 6.20
N ASP A 123 9.88 0.56 6.90
CA ASP A 123 10.74 -0.42 7.56
C ASP A 123 10.01 -1.19 8.65
N GLY A 124 9.08 -0.54 9.35
CA GLY A 124 8.28 -1.21 10.37
C GLY A 124 7.47 -2.37 9.81
N LEU A 125 6.79 -2.15 8.68
CA LEU A 125 6.04 -3.22 8.02
C LEU A 125 6.97 -4.31 7.47
N SER A 126 8.18 -3.95 7.05
CA SER A 126 9.16 -4.92 6.55
C SER A 126 9.74 -5.79 7.65
N GLU A 127 9.72 -5.35 8.91
CA GLU A 127 10.28 -6.12 10.03
C GLU A 127 9.43 -7.33 10.40
N GLN A 128 8.11 -7.28 10.18
CA GLN A 128 7.26 -8.42 10.47
C GLN A 128 7.44 -9.48 9.37
N SER A 129 7.29 -10.75 9.73
CA SER A 129 7.51 -11.87 8.81
C SER A 129 6.27 -12.73 8.60
N VAL A 130 5.14 -12.32 9.15
CA VAL A 130 3.91 -13.11 9.06
C VAL A 130 3.23 -12.94 7.70
N VAL A 131 3.29 -11.72 7.14
CA VAL A 131 2.77 -11.41 5.80
C VAL A 131 3.92 -10.97 4.92
N PRO A 132 3.98 -11.42 3.65
CA PRO A 132 5.02 -10.92 2.75
C PRO A 132 4.93 -9.41 2.59
N CYS A 133 6.07 -8.73 2.67
CA CYS A 133 6.17 -7.31 2.41
C CYS A 133 7.04 -7.09 1.17
N LEU A 134 6.45 -6.53 0.11
CA LEU A 134 7.14 -6.30 -1.15
C LEU A 134 7.61 -4.84 -1.20
N ARG A 135 8.90 -4.67 -1.47
CA ARG A 135 9.49 -3.36 -1.69
C ARG A 135 9.40 -3.02 -3.18
N ASN A 136 9.70 -1.78 -3.53
CA ASN A 136 9.62 -1.31 -4.91
C ASN A 136 10.41 -2.19 -5.89
N SER A 137 11.58 -2.67 -5.49
CA SER A 137 12.40 -3.54 -6.35
C SER A 137 11.68 -4.83 -6.73
N ALA A 138 10.95 -5.42 -5.79
CA ALA A 138 10.16 -6.62 -6.06
C ALA A 138 9.02 -6.32 -7.03
N MET A 139 8.38 -5.17 -6.89
CA MET A 139 7.30 -4.75 -7.79
C MET A 139 7.82 -4.51 -9.21
N VAL A 140 8.98 -3.88 -9.34
CA VAL A 140 9.63 -3.67 -10.64
C VAL A 140 9.89 -5.00 -11.34
N ALA A 141 10.45 -5.95 -10.60
CA ALA A 141 10.76 -7.26 -11.16
C ALA A 141 9.51 -7.97 -11.71
N ARG A 142 8.37 -7.82 -11.02
CA ARG A 142 7.12 -8.42 -11.43
C ARG A 142 6.55 -7.80 -12.70
N VAL A 143 6.59 -6.48 -12.79
CA VAL A 143 6.13 -5.77 -14.00
C VAL A 143 6.98 -6.16 -15.20
N ARG A 144 8.30 -6.25 -15.02
CA ARG A 144 9.20 -6.62 -16.12
C ARG A 144 9.03 -8.07 -16.61
N ARG A 145 8.55 -8.94 -15.73
CA ARG A 145 8.31 -10.33 -16.08
C ARG A 145 6.92 -10.58 -16.65
N GLY A 146 6.00 -9.72 -16.28
CA GLY A 146 4.64 -9.78 -16.78
C GLY A 146 4.55 -9.40 -18.23
#